data_3145e35c800c313f2454681601a94953
#
_entry.id   3145e35c800c313f2454681601a94953
#
_cell.length_a   1.000
_cell.length_b   1.000
_cell.length_c   1.000
_cell.angle_alpha   90.00
_cell.angle_beta   90.00
_cell.angle_gamma   90.00
#
_symmetry.space_group_name_H-M   'P 1'
#
loop_
_entity.id
_entity.type
_entity.pdbx_description
1 polymer ?
#
loop_
_entity_poly.entity_id
_entity_poly.type
_entity_poly.pdbx_seq_one_letter_code
_entity_poly.pdbx_strand_id
1 'polypeptide(L)'
;GAMGEQRLTPRIKETAQALWLIYFALTIICAVLYYFNGMSGFDAISHSMSTVAIGGFSTHDESIGFFNNINIEIICIVFMFLSAFSFALHYFAIYKKKPLKYIFDPELRFFMSFILLIFIVAFLVSVFSQNDNTPSTRELAFHTVSMVTTTGFTIGSSSEWPFSISFLLLIGAFVGACSGSVGGGIKSWRVMIMLSHAYKNIMK
;
A
#
# COMPACT_ATOMS: atom_id res chain seq x y z
N GLY A 1 33.83 -15.62 -23.14
CA GLY A 1 33.13 -15.35 -21.87
C GLY A 1 32.94 -13.86 -21.59
N ALA A 2 33.67 -12.94 -22.24
CA ALA A 2 33.66 -11.50 -21.89
C ALA A 2 32.57 -10.64 -22.58
N MET A 3 31.84 -11.17 -23.56
CA MET A 3 30.86 -10.40 -24.31
C MET A 3 29.45 -10.39 -23.69
N GLY A 4 29.16 -11.26 -22.72
CA GLY A 4 27.86 -11.34 -22.07
C GLY A 4 27.68 -10.34 -20.91
N GLU A 5 28.73 -10.09 -20.13
CA GLU A 5 28.67 -9.25 -18.95
C GLU A 5 28.54 -7.74 -19.28
N GLN A 6 29.16 -7.28 -20.34
CA GLN A 6 29.11 -5.85 -20.72
C GLN A 6 27.72 -5.38 -21.19
N ARG A 7 26.82 -6.30 -21.62
CA ARG A 7 25.46 -5.95 -22.07
C ARG A 7 24.40 -5.96 -20.94
N LEU A 8 24.69 -6.63 -19.85
CA LEU A 8 23.74 -6.70 -18.71
C LEU A 8 23.84 -5.47 -17.81
N THR A 9 25.04 -4.96 -17.59
CA THR A 9 25.30 -3.81 -16.69
C THR A 9 24.60 -2.52 -17.12
N PRO A 10 24.64 -2.08 -18.41
CA PRO A 10 23.90 -0.89 -18.84
C PRO A 10 22.39 -1.01 -18.64
N ARG A 11 21.80 -2.17 -18.94
CA ARG A 11 20.35 -2.40 -18.80
C ARG A 11 19.90 -2.40 -17.33
N ILE A 12 20.71 -2.95 -16.43
CA ILE A 12 20.42 -2.92 -14.98
C ILE A 12 20.45 -1.49 -14.48
N LYS A 13 21.46 -0.70 -14.86
CA LYS A 13 21.58 0.72 -14.50
C LYS A 13 20.39 1.54 -14.99
N GLU A 14 20.02 1.39 -16.25
CA GLU A 14 18.88 2.10 -16.85
C GLU A 14 17.55 1.75 -16.15
N THR A 15 17.35 0.46 -15.84
CA THR A 15 16.16 0.02 -15.11
C THR A 15 16.14 0.60 -13.69
N ALA A 16 17.25 0.55 -12.97
CA ALA A 16 17.35 1.10 -11.63
C ALA A 16 17.09 2.61 -11.61
N GLN A 17 17.66 3.34 -12.57
CA GLN A 17 17.43 4.78 -12.72
C GLN A 17 15.94 5.08 -13.00
N ALA A 18 15.29 4.31 -13.86
CA ALA A 18 13.87 4.49 -14.16
C ALA A 18 12.99 4.24 -12.93
N LEU A 19 13.26 3.20 -12.14
CA LEU A 19 12.54 2.90 -10.91
C LEU A 19 12.73 4.02 -9.86
N TRP A 20 13.96 4.53 -9.73
CA TRP A 20 14.28 5.64 -8.85
C TRP A 20 13.51 6.91 -9.25
N LEU A 21 13.44 7.20 -10.53
CA LEU A 21 12.76 8.37 -11.08
C LEU A 21 11.25 8.28 -10.86
N ILE A 22 10.67 7.07 -10.99
CA ILE A 22 9.26 6.83 -10.68
C ILE A 22 8.99 7.09 -9.19
N TYR A 23 9.82 6.54 -8.29
CA TYR A 23 9.70 6.76 -6.85
C TYR A 23 9.74 8.25 -6.50
N PHE A 24 10.72 8.97 -7.03
CA PHE A 24 10.90 10.39 -6.80
C PHE A 24 9.73 11.23 -7.36
N ALA A 25 9.25 10.89 -8.56
CA ALA A 25 8.09 11.54 -9.15
C ALA A 25 6.82 11.34 -8.30
N LEU A 26 6.56 10.13 -7.83
CA LEU A 26 5.44 9.84 -6.91
C LEU A 26 5.55 10.68 -5.64
N THR A 27 6.74 10.78 -5.05
CA THR A 27 6.95 11.57 -3.83
C THR A 27 6.67 13.06 -4.07
N ILE A 28 7.16 13.64 -5.18
CA ILE A 28 6.91 15.06 -5.51
C ILE A 28 5.42 15.30 -5.76
N ILE A 29 4.77 14.45 -6.55
CA ILE A 29 3.34 14.60 -6.85
C ILE A 29 2.52 14.51 -5.56
N CYS A 30 2.85 13.55 -4.68
CA CYS A 30 2.20 13.40 -3.39
C CYS A 30 2.37 14.66 -2.52
N ALA A 31 3.59 15.22 -2.42
CA ALA A 31 3.87 16.43 -1.66
C ALA A 31 3.08 17.64 -2.18
N VAL A 32 3.06 17.81 -3.49
CA VAL A 32 2.31 18.91 -4.14
C VAL A 32 0.81 18.78 -3.85
N LEU A 33 0.26 17.58 -3.96
CA LEU A 33 -1.16 17.34 -3.67
C LEU A 33 -1.48 17.58 -2.18
N TYR A 34 -0.64 17.14 -1.26
CA TYR A 34 -0.80 17.43 0.16
C TYR A 34 -0.76 18.93 0.46
N TYR A 35 0.21 19.65 -0.11
CA TYR A 35 0.34 21.09 0.08
C TYR A 35 -0.91 21.84 -0.40
N PHE A 36 -1.42 21.53 -1.60
CA PHE A 36 -2.63 22.17 -2.13
C PHE A 36 -3.91 21.82 -1.35
N ASN A 37 -3.90 20.74 -0.58
CA ASN A 37 -5.04 20.36 0.27
C ASN A 37 -4.90 20.84 1.73
N GLY A 38 -3.93 21.71 2.03
CA GLY A 38 -3.88 22.43 3.29
C GLY A 38 -2.81 21.98 4.28
N MET A 39 -1.92 21.05 3.90
CA MET A 39 -0.73 20.76 4.71
C MET A 39 0.27 21.91 4.63
N SER A 40 1.00 22.18 5.72
CA SER A 40 2.16 23.06 5.67
C SER A 40 3.24 22.50 4.71
N GLY A 41 4.14 23.33 4.21
CA GLY A 41 5.22 22.84 3.33
C GLY A 41 6.08 21.78 3.98
N PHE A 42 6.35 21.88 5.28
CA PHE A 42 7.09 20.88 6.05
C PHE A 42 6.32 19.57 6.17
N ASP A 43 5.02 19.65 6.54
CA ASP A 43 4.18 18.46 6.67
C ASP A 43 3.97 17.76 5.33
N ALA A 44 3.73 18.50 4.25
CA ALA A 44 3.54 17.96 2.92
C ALA A 44 4.76 17.15 2.44
N ILE A 45 5.98 17.67 2.66
CA ILE A 45 7.21 16.98 2.31
C ILE A 45 7.41 15.73 3.20
N SER A 46 7.29 15.89 4.51
CA SER A 46 7.52 14.82 5.48
C SER A 46 6.53 13.66 5.28
N HIS A 47 5.23 13.97 5.16
CA HIS A 47 4.20 12.95 4.95
C HIS A 47 4.28 12.32 3.56
N SER A 48 4.64 13.07 2.49
CA SER A 48 4.80 12.48 1.17
C SER A 48 5.92 11.45 1.12
N MET A 49 7.06 11.76 1.74
CA MET A 49 8.17 10.82 1.88
C MET A 49 7.73 9.57 2.64
N SER A 50 7.05 9.75 3.77
CA SER A 50 6.55 8.67 4.60
C SER A 50 5.47 7.83 3.89
N THR A 51 4.55 8.48 3.14
CA THR A 51 3.48 7.79 2.39
C THR A 51 4.06 6.93 1.27
N VAL A 52 4.95 7.49 0.45
CA VAL A 52 5.51 6.76 -0.70
C VAL A 52 6.54 5.71 -0.26
N ALA A 53 7.24 5.95 0.85
CA ALA A 53 8.10 4.94 1.47
C ALA A 53 7.31 3.87 2.25
N ILE A 54 5.98 4.01 2.36
CA ILE A 54 5.16 3.11 3.20
C ILE A 54 5.73 3.04 4.63
N GLY A 55 6.10 4.21 5.17
CA GLY A 55 6.77 4.30 6.48
C GLY A 55 5.85 4.59 7.65
N GLY A 56 4.71 5.25 7.43
CA GLY A 56 3.71 5.56 8.46
C GLY A 56 4.13 6.59 9.51
N PHE A 57 5.29 7.22 9.33
CA PHE A 57 5.75 8.26 10.24
C PHE A 57 5.04 9.59 9.98
N SER A 58 4.61 10.25 11.03
CA SER A 58 3.94 11.54 10.99
C SER A 58 4.69 12.56 11.85
N THR A 59 4.52 13.84 11.52
CA THR A 59 4.96 14.99 12.30
C THR A 59 4.00 15.32 13.46
N HIS A 60 2.85 14.63 13.51
CA HIS A 60 1.80 14.82 14.51
C HIS A 60 1.42 13.50 15.18
N ASP A 61 1.10 13.51 16.47
CA ASP A 61 0.74 12.32 17.23
C ASP A 61 -0.55 11.65 16.72
N GLU A 62 -1.49 12.45 16.22
CA GLU A 62 -2.74 11.96 15.64
C GLU A 62 -2.58 11.46 14.19
N SER A 63 -1.35 11.38 13.68
CA SER A 63 -1.02 10.93 12.33
C SER A 63 -1.77 11.75 11.25
N ILE A 64 -2.29 11.10 10.20
CA ILE A 64 -3.10 11.75 9.15
C ILE A 64 -4.41 12.32 9.70
N GLY A 65 -4.91 11.76 10.81
CA GLY A 65 -6.10 12.26 11.49
C GLY A 65 -6.02 13.71 11.94
N PHE A 66 -4.82 14.21 12.25
CA PHE A 66 -4.57 15.60 12.62
C PHE A 66 -5.16 16.62 11.64
N PHE A 67 -5.06 16.33 10.34
CA PHE A 67 -5.51 17.26 9.30
C PHE A 67 -7.02 17.29 9.12
N ASN A 68 -7.74 16.29 9.60
CA ASN A 68 -9.20 16.14 9.51
C ASN A 68 -9.76 16.56 8.14
N ASN A 69 -9.11 16.13 7.07
CA ASN A 69 -9.43 16.49 5.70
C ASN A 69 -9.52 15.24 4.82
N ILE A 70 -10.72 14.97 4.33
CA ILE A 70 -11.02 13.79 3.50
C ILE A 70 -10.17 13.73 2.20
N ASN A 71 -9.82 14.88 1.63
CA ASN A 71 -8.99 14.91 0.42
C ASN A 71 -7.56 14.42 0.73
N ILE A 72 -7.01 14.82 1.88
CA ILE A 72 -5.70 14.37 2.35
C ILE A 72 -5.70 12.84 2.55
N GLU A 73 -6.76 12.30 3.15
CA GLU A 73 -6.91 10.86 3.37
C GLU A 73 -7.01 10.08 2.05
N ILE A 74 -7.81 10.59 1.09
CA ILE A 74 -7.92 9.98 -0.24
C ILE A 74 -6.58 10.00 -0.97
N ILE A 75 -5.86 11.12 -0.93
CA ILE A 75 -4.50 11.21 -1.51
C ILE A 75 -3.59 10.19 -0.84
N CYS A 76 -3.62 10.11 0.48
CA CYS A 76 -2.84 9.13 1.24
C CYS A 76 -3.15 7.70 0.77
N ILE A 77 -4.43 7.30 0.72
CA ILE A 77 -4.87 5.98 0.24
C ILE A 77 -4.33 5.69 -1.17
N VAL A 78 -4.50 6.63 -2.09
CA VAL A 78 -4.06 6.45 -3.49
C VAL A 78 -2.54 6.23 -3.57
N PHE A 79 -1.75 7.02 -2.85
CA PHE A 79 -0.29 6.88 -2.87
C PHE A 79 0.21 5.66 -2.09
N MET A 80 -0.47 5.25 -1.00
CA MET A 80 -0.21 3.96 -0.35
C MET A 80 -0.42 2.80 -1.32
N PHE A 81 -1.50 2.80 -2.11
CA PHE A 81 -1.73 1.78 -3.14
C PHE A 81 -0.65 1.80 -4.23
N LEU A 82 -0.36 2.97 -4.79
CA LEU A 82 0.67 3.09 -5.83
C LEU A 82 2.03 2.58 -5.33
N SER A 83 2.40 2.87 -4.09
CA SER A 83 3.66 2.42 -3.50
C SER A 83 3.66 0.93 -3.13
N ALA A 84 2.48 0.36 -2.86
CA ALA A 84 2.29 -1.06 -2.59
C ALA A 84 2.28 -1.93 -3.85
N PHE A 85 2.11 -1.35 -5.03
CA PHE A 85 2.20 -2.06 -6.30
C PHE A 85 3.66 -2.30 -6.70
N SER A 86 3.90 -3.33 -7.51
CA SER A 86 5.23 -3.58 -8.06
C SER A 86 5.72 -2.41 -8.91
N PHE A 87 6.89 -1.86 -8.60
CA PHE A 87 7.50 -0.78 -9.39
C PHE A 87 7.81 -1.21 -10.83
N ALA A 88 7.97 -2.51 -11.08
CA ALA A 88 8.06 -3.02 -12.43
C ALA A 88 6.79 -2.78 -13.25
N LEU A 89 5.60 -2.85 -12.63
CA LEU A 89 4.34 -2.51 -13.31
C LEU A 89 4.29 -1.03 -13.69
N HIS A 90 4.73 -0.12 -12.80
CA HIS A 90 4.83 1.30 -13.11
C HIS A 90 5.79 1.53 -14.29
N TYR A 91 6.94 0.88 -14.29
CA TYR A 91 7.90 0.94 -15.40
C TYR A 91 7.28 0.49 -16.72
N PHE A 92 6.57 -0.64 -16.74
CA PHE A 92 5.89 -1.12 -17.94
C PHE A 92 4.78 -0.19 -18.40
N ALA A 93 4.02 0.39 -17.47
CA ALA A 93 2.94 1.32 -17.79
C ALA A 93 3.47 2.61 -18.43
N ILE A 94 4.50 3.22 -17.84
CA ILE A 94 5.04 4.52 -18.22
C ILE A 94 5.98 4.38 -19.43
N TYR A 95 7.06 3.60 -19.29
CA TYR A 95 8.11 3.52 -20.31
C TYR A 95 7.76 2.61 -21.49
N LYS A 96 7.00 1.54 -21.26
CA LYS A 96 6.58 0.61 -22.33
C LYS A 96 5.17 0.89 -22.85
N LYS A 97 4.48 1.92 -22.32
CA LYS A 97 3.12 2.32 -22.68
C LYS A 97 2.13 1.14 -22.67
N LYS A 98 2.24 0.25 -21.67
CA LYS A 98 1.40 -0.93 -21.50
C LYS A 98 0.62 -0.88 -20.17
N PRO A 99 -0.33 0.07 -19.98
CA PRO A 99 -1.07 0.21 -18.74
C PRO A 99 -1.98 -1.00 -18.44
N LEU A 100 -2.42 -1.72 -19.47
CA LEU A 100 -3.23 -2.95 -19.31
C LEU A 100 -2.53 -4.04 -18.46
N LYS A 101 -1.21 -3.98 -18.30
CA LYS A 101 -0.50 -4.91 -17.42
C LYS A 101 -0.97 -4.85 -15.96
N TYR A 102 -1.46 -3.71 -15.48
CA TYR A 102 -2.06 -3.64 -14.14
C TYR A 102 -3.26 -4.57 -13.99
N ILE A 103 -4.15 -4.59 -15.00
CA ILE A 103 -5.39 -5.38 -14.93
C ILE A 103 -5.10 -6.88 -15.04
N PHE A 104 -4.10 -7.27 -15.82
CA PHE A 104 -3.79 -8.68 -16.09
C PHE A 104 -2.73 -9.27 -15.17
N ASP A 105 -2.12 -8.46 -14.30
CA ASP A 105 -1.13 -8.96 -13.33
C ASP A 105 -1.79 -9.83 -12.25
N PRO A 106 -1.38 -11.10 -12.10
CA PRO A 106 -2.02 -12.00 -11.15
C PRO A 106 -1.74 -11.63 -9.70
N GLU A 107 -0.55 -11.09 -9.40
CA GLU A 107 -0.18 -10.69 -8.06
C GLU A 107 -1.00 -9.47 -7.62
N LEU A 108 -1.13 -8.47 -8.51
CA LEU A 108 -1.91 -7.28 -8.20
C LEU A 108 -3.39 -7.61 -8.00
N ARG A 109 -3.97 -8.52 -8.82
CA ARG A 109 -5.35 -8.96 -8.63
C ARG A 109 -5.53 -9.68 -7.29
N PHE A 110 -4.60 -10.56 -6.93
CA PHE A 110 -4.61 -11.22 -5.63
C PHE A 110 -4.56 -10.18 -4.49
N PHE A 111 -3.64 -9.24 -4.55
CA PHE A 111 -3.48 -8.19 -3.54
C PHE A 111 -4.75 -7.33 -3.39
N MET A 112 -5.33 -6.88 -4.50
CA MET A 112 -6.57 -6.09 -4.46
C MET A 112 -7.76 -6.90 -3.92
N SER A 113 -7.88 -8.17 -4.33
CA SER A 113 -8.91 -9.06 -3.80
C SER A 113 -8.74 -9.32 -2.30
N PHE A 114 -7.50 -9.45 -1.84
CA PHE A 114 -7.19 -9.65 -0.43
C PHE A 114 -7.53 -8.41 0.41
N ILE A 115 -7.18 -7.20 -0.04
CA ILE A 115 -7.59 -5.96 0.64
C ILE A 115 -9.10 -5.86 0.74
N LEU A 116 -9.81 -6.14 -0.37
CA LEU A 116 -11.26 -6.11 -0.40
C LEU A 116 -11.87 -7.14 0.58
N LEU A 117 -11.29 -8.34 0.64
CA LEU A 117 -11.72 -9.38 1.58
C LEU A 117 -11.56 -8.91 3.04
N ILE A 118 -10.38 -8.40 3.40
CA ILE A 118 -10.12 -7.88 4.76
C ILE A 118 -11.11 -6.75 5.09
N PHE A 119 -11.33 -5.82 4.16
CA PHE A 119 -12.29 -4.72 4.35
C PHE A 119 -13.71 -5.23 4.58
N ILE A 120 -14.19 -6.17 3.74
CA ILE A 120 -15.56 -6.73 3.86
C ILE A 120 -15.72 -7.46 5.19
N VAL A 121 -14.75 -8.30 5.59
CA VAL A 121 -14.82 -9.02 6.85
C VAL A 121 -14.80 -8.07 8.04
N ALA A 122 -13.91 -7.06 8.03
CA ALA A 122 -13.85 -6.04 9.08
C ALA A 122 -15.14 -5.21 9.15
N PHE A 123 -15.72 -4.88 8.00
CA PHE A 123 -17.00 -4.17 7.92
C PHE A 123 -18.15 -5.00 8.51
N LEU A 124 -18.24 -6.29 8.16
CA LEU A 124 -19.24 -7.18 8.74
C LEU A 124 -19.06 -7.30 10.27
N VAL A 125 -17.82 -7.47 10.74
CA VAL A 125 -17.54 -7.50 12.18
C VAL A 125 -17.96 -6.20 12.85
N SER A 126 -17.73 -5.04 12.23
CA SER A 126 -18.15 -3.74 12.73
C SER A 126 -19.67 -3.62 12.83
N VAL A 127 -20.41 -4.06 11.81
CA VAL A 127 -21.89 -4.00 11.77
C VAL A 127 -22.52 -4.93 12.80
N PHE A 128 -21.97 -6.12 13.01
CA PHE A 128 -22.50 -7.10 13.97
C PHE A 128 -21.95 -6.92 15.39
N SER A 129 -20.99 -6.03 15.59
CA SER A 129 -20.49 -5.71 16.92
C SER A 129 -21.54 -4.87 17.67
N GLN A 130 -21.81 -5.26 18.91
CA GLN A 130 -22.72 -4.52 19.81
C GLN A 130 -21.96 -3.41 20.59
N ASN A 131 -20.72 -3.12 20.25
CA ASN A 131 -19.92 -2.09 20.90
C ASN A 131 -20.19 -0.71 20.31
N ASP A 132 -20.35 0.28 21.16
CA ASP A 132 -20.56 1.69 20.76
C ASP A 132 -19.33 2.30 20.06
N ASN A 133 -18.14 1.75 20.27
CA ASN A 133 -16.87 2.23 19.73
C ASN A 133 -16.45 1.50 18.43
N THR A 134 -17.38 1.27 17.51
CA THR A 134 -17.04 0.70 16.21
C THR A 134 -16.55 1.78 15.24
N PRO A 135 -15.53 1.47 14.39
CA PRO A 135 -15.05 2.42 13.41
C PRO A 135 -16.12 2.81 12.39
N SER A 136 -16.12 4.06 11.98
CA SER A 136 -16.87 4.48 10.80
C SER A 136 -16.34 3.76 9.54
N THR A 137 -17.18 3.64 8.52
CA THR A 137 -16.77 3.03 7.23
C THR A 137 -15.55 3.72 6.62
N ARG A 138 -15.42 5.05 6.79
CA ARG A 138 -14.27 5.84 6.34
C ARG A 138 -13.00 5.44 7.07
N GLU A 139 -13.03 5.39 8.39
CA GLU A 139 -11.88 4.99 9.21
C GLU A 139 -11.48 3.55 8.88
N LEU A 140 -12.46 2.65 8.78
CA LEU A 140 -12.20 1.25 8.45
C LEU A 140 -11.53 1.08 7.09
N ALA A 141 -11.98 1.81 6.06
CA ALA A 141 -11.38 1.78 4.74
C ALA A 141 -9.93 2.29 4.77
N PHE A 142 -9.69 3.42 5.43
CA PHE A 142 -8.34 3.99 5.57
C PHE A 142 -7.40 3.03 6.29
N HIS A 143 -7.80 2.52 7.45
CA HIS A 143 -6.96 1.61 8.24
C HIS A 143 -6.74 0.27 7.56
N THR A 144 -7.73 -0.25 6.82
CA THR A 144 -7.54 -1.48 6.03
C THR A 144 -6.43 -1.30 5.01
N VAL A 145 -6.45 -0.20 4.24
CA VAL A 145 -5.39 0.08 3.27
C VAL A 145 -4.06 0.30 3.97
N SER A 146 -4.03 1.15 5.00
CA SER A 146 -2.83 1.48 5.77
C SER A 146 -2.15 0.24 6.35
N MET A 147 -2.92 -0.67 6.94
CA MET A 147 -2.37 -1.88 7.56
C MET A 147 -1.96 -2.93 6.53
N VAL A 148 -2.79 -3.21 5.52
CA VAL A 148 -2.47 -4.24 4.52
C VAL A 148 -1.31 -3.80 3.61
N THR A 149 -1.16 -2.51 3.32
CA THR A 149 0.03 -1.99 2.63
C THR A 149 1.26 -1.96 3.53
N THR A 150 1.10 -2.19 4.85
CA THR A 150 2.13 -2.08 5.88
C THR A 150 2.62 -0.65 6.14
N THR A 151 1.81 0.35 5.83
CA THR A 151 2.16 1.77 6.04
C THR A 151 2.07 2.15 7.54
N GLY A 152 0.91 1.91 8.17
CA GLY A 152 0.72 2.20 9.59
C GLY A 152 0.22 3.61 9.93
N PHE A 153 -0.21 4.42 8.96
CA PHE A 153 -0.91 5.67 9.24
C PHE A 153 -2.27 5.42 9.88
N THR A 154 -2.69 6.37 10.73
CA THR A 154 -3.97 6.31 11.45
C THR A 154 -4.81 7.56 11.23
N ILE A 155 -6.12 7.39 11.35
CA ILE A 155 -7.12 8.47 11.45
C ILE A 155 -8.10 8.11 12.57
N GLY A 156 -8.59 9.11 13.29
CA GLY A 156 -9.49 8.87 14.42
C GLY A 156 -8.85 8.09 15.57
N SER A 157 -9.67 7.58 16.48
CA SER A 157 -9.23 6.91 17.72
C SER A 157 -9.29 5.38 17.57
N SER A 158 -8.29 4.78 16.95
CA SER A 158 -8.25 3.33 16.73
C SER A 158 -7.98 2.49 17.99
N SER A 159 -7.56 3.12 19.10
CA SER A 159 -7.27 2.44 20.37
C SER A 159 -8.51 1.87 21.06
N GLU A 160 -9.68 2.40 20.75
CA GLU A 160 -10.96 2.00 21.36
C GLU A 160 -11.72 0.95 20.57
N TRP A 161 -11.20 0.54 19.43
CA TRP A 161 -11.87 -0.41 18.55
C TRP A 161 -11.94 -1.81 19.14
N PRO A 162 -12.95 -2.60 18.76
CA PRO A 162 -13.01 -4.01 19.13
C PRO A 162 -11.73 -4.75 18.73
N PHE A 163 -11.20 -5.56 19.65
CA PHE A 163 -9.96 -6.33 19.42
C PHE A 163 -10.01 -7.19 18.15
N SER A 164 -11.19 -7.73 17.80
CA SER A 164 -11.39 -8.53 16.59
C SER A 164 -11.06 -7.78 15.30
N ILE A 165 -11.40 -6.49 15.20
CA ILE A 165 -11.09 -5.65 14.04
C ILE A 165 -9.59 -5.39 13.98
N SER A 166 -8.99 -4.96 15.09
CA SER A 166 -7.55 -4.69 15.17
C SER A 166 -6.71 -5.93 14.85
N PHE A 167 -7.12 -7.10 15.34
CA PHE A 167 -6.47 -8.37 15.08
C PHE A 167 -6.58 -8.79 13.60
N LEU A 168 -7.75 -8.59 12.98
CA LEU A 168 -7.95 -8.86 11.56
C LEU A 168 -7.06 -7.98 10.67
N LEU A 169 -6.97 -6.67 10.99
CA LEU A 169 -6.10 -5.75 10.28
C LEU A 169 -4.62 -6.14 10.42
N LEU A 170 -4.21 -6.59 11.61
CA LEU A 170 -2.86 -7.11 11.86
C LEU A 170 -2.56 -8.33 10.98
N ILE A 171 -3.49 -9.29 10.86
CA ILE A 171 -3.34 -10.42 9.92
C ILE A 171 -3.17 -9.92 8.50
N GLY A 172 -3.92 -8.89 8.09
CA GLY A 172 -3.75 -8.25 6.80
C GLY A 172 -2.33 -7.73 6.55
N ALA A 173 -1.73 -7.12 7.56
CA ALA A 173 -0.36 -6.58 7.49
C ALA A 173 0.70 -7.67 7.29
N PHE A 174 0.51 -8.89 7.81
CA PHE A 174 1.45 -10.01 7.60
C PHE A 174 1.56 -10.42 6.14
N VAL A 175 0.47 -10.42 5.39
CA VAL A 175 0.50 -10.76 3.95
C VAL A 175 1.31 -9.71 3.18
N GLY A 176 1.05 -8.45 3.46
CA GLY A 176 1.81 -7.33 2.94
C GLY A 176 1.58 -7.03 1.45
N ALA A 177 2.39 -6.12 0.95
CA ALA A 177 2.29 -5.55 -0.40
C ALA A 177 2.85 -6.48 -1.51
N CYS A 178 2.74 -6.06 -2.78
CA CYS A 178 3.27 -6.78 -3.93
C CYS A 178 4.80 -6.90 -3.91
N SER A 179 5.33 -7.94 -4.54
CA SER A 179 6.76 -8.12 -4.75
C SER A 179 7.32 -7.00 -5.64
N GLY A 180 8.50 -6.49 -5.26
CA GLY A 180 9.08 -5.34 -5.97
C GLY A 180 8.37 -4.01 -5.71
N SER A 181 7.55 -3.93 -4.65
CA SER A 181 7.03 -2.70 -4.06
C SER A 181 7.87 -2.24 -2.87
N VAL A 182 7.59 -1.06 -2.34
CA VAL A 182 8.24 -0.52 -1.14
C VAL A 182 7.71 -1.17 0.14
N GLY A 183 6.46 -1.68 0.14
CA GLY A 183 5.81 -2.23 1.32
C GLY A 183 6.51 -3.43 1.95
N GLY A 184 6.21 -3.67 3.22
CA GLY A 184 6.71 -4.80 4.02
C GLY A 184 5.89 -6.08 3.84
N GLY A 185 5.92 -6.93 4.89
CA GLY A 185 5.21 -8.20 4.96
C GLY A 185 5.89 -9.35 4.22
N ILE A 186 5.23 -10.51 4.21
CA ILE A 186 5.71 -11.74 3.55
C ILE A 186 5.78 -11.56 2.03
N LYS A 187 5.05 -10.62 1.48
CA LYS A 187 4.77 -10.32 0.07
C LYS A 187 3.68 -11.20 -0.53
N SER A 188 2.73 -10.55 -1.16
CA SER A 188 1.55 -11.17 -1.78
C SER A 188 1.91 -12.33 -2.71
N TRP A 189 2.99 -12.23 -3.49
CA TRP A 189 3.48 -13.29 -4.36
C TRP A 189 3.83 -14.58 -3.62
N ARG A 190 4.52 -14.46 -2.47
CA ARG A 190 4.90 -15.64 -1.67
C ARG A 190 3.68 -16.33 -1.09
N VAL A 191 2.75 -15.56 -0.57
CA VAL A 191 1.48 -16.09 -0.03
C VAL A 191 0.68 -16.80 -1.13
N MET A 192 0.60 -16.23 -2.32
CA MET A 192 -0.07 -16.83 -3.47
C MET A 192 0.55 -18.19 -3.86
N ILE A 193 1.89 -18.28 -3.87
CA ILE A 193 2.59 -19.55 -4.13
C ILE A 193 2.29 -20.57 -3.03
N MET A 194 2.39 -20.18 -1.76
CA MET A 194 2.08 -21.06 -0.62
C MET A 194 0.68 -21.63 -0.70
N LEU A 195 -0.32 -20.79 -0.96
CA LEU A 195 -1.71 -21.22 -1.13
C LEU A 195 -1.89 -22.16 -2.32
N SER A 196 -1.23 -21.87 -3.46
CA SER A 196 -1.27 -22.74 -4.63
C SER A 196 -0.67 -24.11 -4.37
N HIS A 197 0.44 -24.18 -3.64
CA HIS A 197 1.06 -25.45 -3.24
C HIS A 197 0.19 -26.23 -2.24
N ALA A 198 -0.35 -25.56 -1.23
CA ALA A 198 -1.26 -26.18 -0.25
C ALA A 198 -2.47 -26.78 -0.96
N TYR A 199 -3.11 -26.03 -1.85
CA TYR A 199 -4.24 -26.52 -2.64
C TYR A 199 -3.92 -27.77 -3.46
N LYS A 200 -2.79 -27.77 -4.18
CA LYS A 200 -2.35 -28.94 -4.97
C LYS A 200 -2.05 -30.17 -4.13
N ASN A 201 -1.57 -30.00 -2.90
CA ASN A 201 -1.27 -31.12 -2.00
C ASN A 201 -2.54 -31.71 -1.37
N ILE A 202 -3.58 -30.91 -1.14
CA ILE A 202 -4.88 -31.36 -0.61
C ILE A 202 -5.69 -32.13 -1.67
N MET A 203 -5.52 -31.75 -2.95
CA MET A 203 -6.26 -32.34 -4.07
C MET A 203 -5.59 -33.61 -4.65
N LYS A 204 -4.47 -34.03 -4.11
CA LYS A 204 -3.82 -35.35 -4.40
C LYS A 204 -4.24 -36.40 -3.39
#